data_25daa3ed059c930757bc8b8e94107496
#
_entry.id   25daa3ed059c930757bc8b8e94107496
#
_cell.length_a   1.000
_cell.length_b   1.000
_cell.length_c   1.000
_cell.angle_alpha   90.00
_cell.angle_beta   90.00
_cell.angle_gamma   90.00
#
_symmetry.space_group_name_H-M   'P 1'
#
loop_
_entity.id
_entity.type
_entity.pdbx_description
1 polymer ?
#
loop_
_entity_poly.entity_id
_entity_poly.type
_entity_poly.pdbx_seq_one_letter_code
_entity_poly.pdbx_strand_id
1 'polypeptide(L)'
;MLNRISHVGVLVHDIEAALRIWRDQLGFKQFSEARFDVEGIRSVFLSLSGHAGDMSIELMEPLDKSDMRNALARRLATVGEGFYHLAVVTDDVAASGKALAQSGLPIIERPPVAPGAQGRWLVHPKAASGVMIEGWDGGEGTR
;
A
#
# COMPACT_ATOMS: atom_id res chain seq x y z
N MET A 1 -9.35 10.58 -13.56
CA MET A 1 -9.71 10.49 -12.13
C MET A 1 -9.18 9.18 -11.55
N LEU A 2 -10.01 8.31 -10.98
CA LEU A 2 -9.57 7.00 -10.54
C LEU A 2 -9.75 5.99 -11.67
N ASN A 3 -8.72 5.18 -11.94
CA ASN A 3 -8.71 4.32 -13.13
C ASN A 3 -8.99 2.86 -12.82
N ARG A 4 -8.34 2.33 -11.80
CA ARG A 4 -8.44 0.90 -11.46
C ARG A 4 -7.97 0.65 -10.03
N ILE A 5 -8.34 -0.49 -9.50
CA ILE A 5 -7.74 -0.99 -8.26
C ILE A 5 -6.36 -1.53 -8.60
N SER A 6 -5.36 -1.03 -7.90
CA SER A 6 -3.96 -1.40 -8.10
C SER A 6 -3.59 -2.62 -7.28
N HIS A 7 -3.74 -2.51 -5.97
CA HIS A 7 -3.35 -3.57 -5.06
C HIS A 7 -4.11 -3.51 -3.74
N VAL A 8 -4.01 -4.62 -3.02
CA VAL A 8 -4.47 -4.75 -1.64
C VAL A 8 -3.24 -4.88 -0.76
N GLY A 9 -3.12 -4.02 0.24
CA GLY A 9 -2.09 -4.10 1.26
C GLY A 9 -2.50 -5.06 2.37
N VAL A 10 -1.63 -6.00 2.68
CA VAL A 10 -1.80 -6.99 3.74
C VAL A 10 -0.65 -6.86 4.71
N LEU A 11 -0.99 -6.56 5.96
CA LEU A 11 -0.01 -6.41 7.04
C LEU A 11 0.35 -7.77 7.59
N VAL A 12 1.65 -8.07 7.67
CA VAL A 12 2.16 -9.34 8.16
C VAL A 12 3.25 -9.14 9.22
N HIS A 13 3.41 -10.12 10.11
CA HIS A 13 4.49 -10.11 11.09
C HIS A 13 5.84 -10.39 10.44
N ASP A 14 5.86 -11.28 9.45
CA ASP A 14 7.09 -11.78 8.81
C ASP A 14 6.81 -12.07 7.35
N ILE A 15 7.43 -11.30 6.46
CA ILE A 15 7.26 -11.45 5.01
C ILE A 15 7.71 -12.84 4.55
N GLU A 16 8.79 -13.38 5.07
CA GLU A 16 9.27 -14.71 4.65
C GLU A 16 8.25 -15.81 4.99
N ALA A 17 7.63 -15.72 6.16
CA ALA A 17 6.56 -16.65 6.54
C ALA A 17 5.32 -16.47 5.65
N ALA A 18 4.96 -15.21 5.33
CA ALA A 18 3.84 -14.90 4.46
C ALA A 18 4.08 -15.40 3.03
N LEU A 19 5.30 -15.29 2.50
CA LEU A 19 5.64 -15.80 1.17
C LEU A 19 5.48 -17.32 1.05
N ARG A 20 5.72 -18.07 2.10
CA ARG A 20 5.46 -19.52 2.09
C ARG A 20 3.99 -19.82 1.83
N ILE A 21 3.09 -18.97 2.30
CA ILE A 21 1.65 -19.13 2.07
C ILE A 21 1.25 -18.57 0.71
N TRP A 22 1.55 -17.30 0.46
CA TRP A 22 1.04 -16.59 -0.72
C TRP A 22 1.72 -17.03 -2.01
N ARG A 23 3.03 -17.17 -2.01
CA ARG A 23 3.80 -17.58 -3.19
C ARG A 23 3.83 -19.09 -3.34
N ASP A 24 4.27 -19.81 -2.28
CA ASP A 24 4.60 -21.24 -2.40
C ASP A 24 3.36 -22.12 -2.34
N GLN A 25 2.35 -21.77 -1.57
CA GLN A 25 1.11 -22.55 -1.45
C GLN A 25 0.00 -22.03 -2.35
N LEU A 26 -0.27 -20.72 -2.38
CA LEU A 26 -1.35 -20.14 -3.17
C LEU A 26 -0.97 -19.92 -4.63
N GLY A 27 0.33 -19.86 -4.95
CA GLY A 27 0.79 -19.72 -6.33
C GLY A 27 0.86 -18.29 -6.85
N PHE A 28 0.79 -17.29 -5.99
CA PHE A 28 1.08 -15.91 -6.39
C PHE A 28 2.53 -15.79 -6.81
N LYS A 29 2.81 -14.93 -7.78
CA LYS A 29 4.16 -14.72 -8.30
C LYS A 29 4.68 -13.37 -7.85
N GLN A 30 5.82 -13.40 -7.16
CA GLN A 30 6.51 -12.19 -6.73
C GLN A 30 7.12 -11.49 -7.94
N PHE A 31 6.89 -10.18 -8.06
CA PHE A 31 7.48 -9.41 -9.15
C PHE A 31 8.33 -8.23 -8.66
N SER A 32 8.17 -7.78 -7.43
CA SER A 32 9.04 -6.74 -6.88
C SER A 32 9.11 -6.79 -5.36
N GLU A 33 10.11 -6.10 -4.84
CA GLU A 33 10.33 -5.86 -3.43
C GLU A 33 10.78 -4.42 -3.25
N ALA A 34 10.32 -3.75 -2.20
CA ALA A 34 10.70 -2.39 -1.89
C ALA A 34 10.93 -2.22 -0.39
N ARG A 35 11.88 -1.34 -0.05
CA ARG A 35 12.15 -0.92 1.30
C ARG A 35 11.97 0.59 1.36
N PHE A 36 11.02 1.03 2.17
CA PHE A 36 10.70 2.44 2.34
C PHE A 36 11.20 2.90 3.72
N ASP A 37 12.47 3.27 3.81
CA ASP A 37 13.11 3.63 5.07
C ASP A 37 12.44 4.83 5.76
N VAL A 38 12.00 5.82 4.99
CA VAL A 38 11.30 7.00 5.53
C VAL A 38 10.00 6.61 6.23
N GLU A 39 9.28 5.62 5.71
CA GLU A 39 8.04 5.11 6.30
C GLU A 39 8.27 3.95 7.26
N GLY A 40 9.47 3.41 7.32
CA GLY A 40 9.82 2.28 8.17
C GLY A 40 9.14 0.97 7.77
N ILE A 41 9.02 0.71 6.46
CA ILE A 41 8.26 -0.42 5.91
C ILE A 41 9.10 -1.19 4.90
N ARG A 42 8.98 -2.51 4.92
CA ARG A 42 9.39 -3.41 3.84
C ARG A 42 8.15 -3.97 3.17
N SER A 43 8.14 -3.97 1.86
CA SER A 43 7.00 -4.47 1.06
C SER A 43 7.47 -5.47 0.01
N VAL A 44 6.66 -6.51 -0.21
CA VAL A 44 6.83 -7.46 -1.31
C VAL A 44 5.54 -7.50 -2.11
N PHE A 45 5.65 -7.43 -3.43
CA PHE A 45 4.52 -7.35 -4.34
C PHE A 45 4.38 -8.65 -5.13
N LEU A 46 3.17 -9.19 -5.15
CA LEU A 46 2.84 -10.41 -5.87
C LEU A 46 1.54 -10.22 -6.66
N SER A 47 1.45 -10.90 -7.79
CA SER A 47 0.19 -11.06 -8.52
C SER A 47 0.04 -12.51 -8.99
N LEU A 48 -1.15 -12.87 -9.44
CA LEU A 48 -1.38 -14.24 -9.96
C LEU A 48 -0.64 -14.45 -11.28
N SER A 49 -0.55 -13.42 -12.12
CA SER A 49 0.17 -13.47 -13.40
C SER A 49 1.68 -13.28 -13.27
N GLY A 50 2.13 -12.59 -12.22
CA GLY A 50 3.50 -12.10 -12.09
C GLY A 50 3.74 -10.75 -12.74
N HIS A 51 2.70 -10.11 -13.29
CA HIS A 51 2.80 -8.78 -13.90
C HIS A 51 2.40 -7.68 -12.92
N ALA A 52 3.22 -6.62 -12.87
CA ALA A 52 3.00 -5.46 -12.01
C ALA A 52 1.75 -4.65 -12.40
N GLY A 53 1.31 -4.74 -13.65
CA GLY A 53 0.11 -4.07 -14.14
C GLY A 53 -1.21 -4.71 -13.72
N ASP A 54 -1.16 -5.97 -13.28
CA ASP A 54 -2.34 -6.67 -12.79
C ASP A 54 -2.60 -6.36 -11.32
N MET A 55 -3.84 -6.58 -10.89
CA MET A 55 -4.18 -6.42 -9.48
C MET A 55 -3.25 -7.29 -8.63
N SER A 56 -2.64 -6.68 -7.63
CA SER A 56 -1.59 -7.33 -6.85
C SER A 56 -1.86 -7.28 -5.34
N ILE A 57 -1.08 -8.05 -4.62
CA ILE A 57 -1.00 -8.05 -3.17
C ILE A 57 0.32 -7.41 -2.77
N GLU A 58 0.27 -6.46 -1.85
CA GLU A 58 1.44 -5.91 -1.18
C GLU A 58 1.50 -6.49 0.23
N LEU A 59 2.47 -7.37 0.47
CA LEU A 59 2.76 -7.84 1.83
C LEU A 59 3.64 -6.79 2.50
N MET A 60 3.21 -6.29 3.65
CA MET A 60 3.82 -5.16 4.34
C MET A 60 4.28 -5.59 5.72
N GLU A 61 5.53 -5.24 6.06
CA GLU A 61 6.13 -5.53 7.35
C GLU A 61 6.82 -4.26 7.87
N PRO A 62 6.60 -3.84 9.13
CA PRO A 62 7.36 -2.73 9.69
C PRO A 62 8.83 -3.16 9.88
N LEU A 63 9.76 -2.27 9.57
CA LEU A 63 11.20 -2.53 9.75
C LEU A 63 11.57 -2.69 11.23
N ASP A 64 10.88 -1.96 12.11
CA ASP A 64 11.03 -2.08 13.56
C ASP A 64 9.64 -2.26 14.18
N LYS A 65 9.32 -3.48 14.56
CA LYS A 65 8.03 -3.84 15.16
C LYS A 65 7.83 -3.25 16.56
N SER A 66 8.89 -2.79 17.21
CA SER A 66 8.82 -2.16 18.52
C SER A 66 8.58 -0.65 18.46
N ASP A 67 8.74 -0.04 17.28
CA ASP A 67 8.56 1.40 17.12
C ASP A 67 7.06 1.74 17.01
N MET A 68 6.46 2.09 18.13
CA MET A 68 5.03 2.44 18.21
C MET A 68 4.67 3.78 17.57
N ARG A 69 5.63 4.53 17.05
CA ARG A 69 5.38 5.69 16.18
C ARG A 69 4.99 5.24 14.76
N ASN A 70 5.38 4.04 14.38
CA ASN A 70 5.01 3.44 13.09
C ASN A 70 3.60 2.87 13.15
N ALA A 71 2.74 3.29 12.21
CA ALA A 71 1.33 2.89 12.17
C ALA A 71 1.15 1.38 11.95
N LEU A 72 2.01 0.76 11.15
CA LEU A 72 1.97 -0.69 10.91
C LEU A 72 2.35 -1.48 12.16
N ALA A 73 3.40 -1.04 12.87
CA ALA A 73 3.82 -1.67 14.12
C ALA A 73 2.71 -1.56 15.19
N ARG A 74 2.07 -0.39 15.31
CA ARG A 74 0.92 -0.24 16.21
C ARG A 74 -0.22 -1.18 15.83
N ARG A 75 -0.55 -1.27 14.54
CA ARG A 75 -1.64 -2.14 14.07
C ARG A 75 -1.35 -3.60 14.35
N LEU A 76 -0.12 -4.07 14.11
CA LEU A 76 0.29 -5.44 14.46
C LEU A 76 0.13 -5.73 15.95
N ALA A 77 0.51 -4.78 16.80
CA ALA A 77 0.44 -4.94 18.25
C ALA A 77 -0.99 -4.97 18.78
N THR A 78 -1.91 -4.22 18.16
CA THR A 78 -3.28 -4.02 18.67
C THR A 78 -4.33 -4.88 17.98
N VAL A 79 -4.18 -5.14 16.69
CA VAL A 79 -5.16 -5.87 15.88
C VAL A 79 -4.57 -7.18 15.32
N GLY A 80 -3.29 -7.17 14.95
CA GLY A 80 -2.62 -8.31 14.32
C GLY A 80 -2.56 -8.21 12.80
N GLU A 81 -2.25 -9.32 12.16
CA GLU A 81 -2.14 -9.42 10.70
C GLU A 81 -3.49 -9.26 10.01
N GLY A 82 -3.45 -8.82 8.76
CA GLY A 82 -4.64 -8.79 7.91
C GLY A 82 -4.67 -7.64 6.92
N PHE A 83 -5.84 -7.40 6.36
CA PHE A 83 -6.08 -6.33 5.42
C PHE A 83 -5.66 -4.97 6.01
N TYR A 84 -4.92 -4.17 5.23
CA TYR A 84 -4.46 -2.86 5.68
C TYR A 84 -5.00 -1.73 4.80
N HIS A 85 -4.82 -1.78 3.48
CA HIS A 85 -5.31 -0.74 2.59
C HIS A 85 -5.70 -1.26 1.21
N LEU A 86 -6.51 -0.46 0.52
CA LEU A 86 -6.87 -0.62 -0.88
C LEU A 86 -6.22 0.51 -1.67
N ALA A 87 -5.40 0.19 -2.65
CA ALA A 87 -4.76 1.19 -3.50
C ALA A 87 -5.47 1.31 -4.84
N VAL A 88 -5.64 2.55 -5.29
CA VAL A 88 -6.24 2.89 -6.58
C VAL A 88 -5.27 3.72 -7.40
N VAL A 89 -5.26 3.52 -8.70
CA VAL A 89 -4.45 4.30 -9.62
C VAL A 89 -5.22 5.52 -10.09
N THR A 90 -4.53 6.64 -10.17
CA THR A 90 -5.06 7.89 -10.71
C THR A 90 -4.06 8.49 -11.71
N ASP A 91 -4.56 9.15 -12.74
CA ASP A 91 -3.71 9.79 -13.76
C ASP A 91 -2.91 10.97 -13.19
N ASP A 92 -3.48 11.68 -12.22
CA ASP A 92 -2.87 12.84 -11.60
C ASP A 92 -3.19 12.83 -10.11
N VAL A 93 -2.19 12.49 -9.31
CA VAL A 93 -2.34 12.38 -7.85
C VAL A 93 -2.78 13.70 -7.23
N ALA A 94 -2.15 14.80 -7.62
CA ALA A 94 -2.46 16.12 -7.05
C ALA A 94 -3.88 16.58 -7.43
N ALA A 95 -4.26 16.44 -8.70
CA ALA A 95 -5.56 16.86 -9.19
C ALA A 95 -6.70 16.00 -8.61
N SER A 96 -6.51 14.69 -8.53
CA SER A 96 -7.52 13.80 -7.96
C SER A 96 -7.69 14.04 -6.45
N GLY A 97 -6.60 14.21 -5.71
CA GLY A 97 -6.66 14.53 -4.29
C GLY A 97 -7.40 15.84 -4.03
N LYS A 98 -7.12 16.88 -4.84
CA LYS A 98 -7.80 18.18 -4.75
C LYS A 98 -9.30 18.04 -5.04
N ALA A 99 -9.66 17.32 -6.10
CA ALA A 99 -11.05 17.11 -6.47
C ALA A 99 -11.84 16.37 -5.38
N LEU A 100 -11.23 15.33 -4.80
CA LEU A 100 -11.86 14.59 -3.70
C LEU A 100 -12.01 15.45 -2.44
N ALA A 101 -10.99 16.25 -2.11
CA ALA A 101 -11.08 17.19 -0.98
C ALA A 101 -12.19 18.22 -1.20
N GLN A 102 -12.34 18.74 -2.40
CA GLN A 102 -13.42 19.68 -2.76
C GLN A 102 -14.81 19.04 -2.67
N SER A 103 -14.91 17.72 -2.86
CA SER A 103 -16.18 16.99 -2.68
C SER A 103 -16.53 16.77 -1.20
N GLY A 104 -15.66 17.16 -0.28
CA GLY A 104 -15.86 16.98 1.15
C GLY A 104 -15.18 15.76 1.75
N LEU A 105 -14.43 15.01 0.97
CA LEU A 105 -13.69 13.84 1.48
C LEU A 105 -12.35 14.31 2.09
N PRO A 106 -12.09 14.01 3.39
CA PRO A 106 -10.82 14.37 3.99
C PRO A 106 -9.66 13.60 3.35
N ILE A 107 -8.69 14.34 2.81
CA ILE A 107 -7.53 13.78 2.15
C ILE A 107 -6.28 14.05 2.97
N ILE A 108 -5.46 13.00 3.17
CA ILE A 108 -4.15 13.07 3.81
C ILE A 108 -3.10 12.96 2.71
N GLU A 109 -2.34 14.03 2.49
CA GLU A 109 -1.25 14.00 1.51
C GLU A 109 -0.03 13.30 2.08
N ARG A 110 0.63 12.50 1.25
CA ARG A 110 1.89 11.83 1.56
C ARG A 110 2.95 12.25 0.56
N PRO A 111 4.13 12.66 1.01
CA PRO A 111 5.21 13.05 0.12
C PRO A 111 5.74 11.85 -0.67
N PRO A 112 6.47 12.10 -1.79
CA PRO A 112 7.16 11.04 -2.51
C PRO A 112 8.12 10.28 -1.61
N VAL A 113 8.19 8.95 -1.78
CA VAL A 113 9.08 8.09 -1.00
C VAL A 113 10.46 7.93 -1.64
N ALA A 114 10.63 8.41 -2.87
CA ALA A 114 11.89 8.35 -3.61
C ALA A 114 12.00 9.54 -4.56
N PRO A 115 13.24 9.93 -4.96
CA PRO A 115 13.43 10.97 -5.97
C PRO A 115 12.75 10.61 -7.28
N GLY A 116 12.02 11.57 -7.86
CA GLY A 116 11.28 11.36 -9.12
C GLY A 116 9.94 10.66 -9.01
N ALA A 117 9.62 10.09 -7.86
CA ALA A 117 8.30 9.52 -7.61
C ALA A 117 7.28 10.63 -7.34
N GLN A 118 6.03 10.39 -7.69
CA GLN A 118 4.94 11.26 -7.27
C GLN A 118 4.55 10.96 -5.82
N GLY A 119 3.91 11.93 -5.18
CA GLY A 119 3.28 11.73 -3.89
C GLY A 119 2.09 10.78 -3.99
N ARG A 120 1.46 10.58 -2.85
CA ARG A 120 0.25 9.76 -2.71
C ARG A 120 -0.74 10.54 -1.85
N TRP A 121 -1.98 10.15 -1.92
CA TRP A 121 -2.95 10.58 -0.92
C TRP A 121 -3.61 9.39 -0.26
N LEU A 122 -4.05 9.60 0.96
CA LEU A 122 -4.78 8.59 1.74
C LEU A 122 -6.12 9.13 2.15
N VAL A 123 -7.11 8.23 2.23
CA VAL A 123 -8.38 8.48 2.89
C VAL A 123 -8.42 7.65 4.17
N HIS A 124 -8.66 8.32 5.30
CA HIS A 124 -8.75 7.63 6.58
C HIS A 124 -9.93 6.65 6.58
N PRO A 125 -9.80 5.45 7.20
CA PRO A 125 -10.87 4.46 7.23
C PRO A 125 -12.22 4.98 7.70
N LYS A 126 -12.25 5.89 8.65
CA LYS A 126 -13.51 6.49 9.15
C LYS A 126 -14.29 7.23 8.07
N ALA A 127 -13.62 7.71 7.03
CA ALA A 127 -14.26 8.45 5.94
C ALA A 127 -14.59 7.56 4.73
N ALA A 128 -14.18 6.29 4.74
CA ALA A 128 -14.32 5.38 3.61
C ALA A 128 -14.77 3.98 4.05
N SER A 129 -15.84 3.91 4.82
CA SER A 129 -16.50 2.65 5.21
C SER A 129 -15.58 1.67 5.96
N GLY A 130 -14.61 2.19 6.72
CA GLY A 130 -13.67 1.37 7.47
C GLY A 130 -12.46 0.90 6.66
N VAL A 131 -12.28 1.38 5.44
CA VAL A 131 -11.18 0.99 4.55
C VAL A 131 -10.25 2.17 4.33
N MET A 132 -8.95 2.00 4.60
CA MET A 132 -7.97 2.99 4.18
C MET A 132 -7.75 2.89 2.67
N ILE A 133 -7.89 4.00 1.96
CA ILE A 133 -7.71 4.06 0.52
C ILE A 133 -6.46 4.87 0.21
N GLU A 134 -5.60 4.32 -0.63
CA GLU A 134 -4.41 5.00 -1.13
C GLU A 134 -4.59 5.33 -2.61
N GLY A 135 -4.35 6.58 -2.99
CA GLY A 135 -4.29 7.00 -4.39
C GLY A 135 -2.86 7.26 -4.82
N TRP A 136 -2.44 6.70 -5.96
CA TRP A 136 -1.08 6.82 -6.48
C TRP A 136 -1.06 6.71 -8.02
N ASP A 137 0.10 6.94 -8.63
CA ASP A 137 0.22 7.04 -10.09
C ASP A 137 0.34 5.68 -10.83
N GLY A 138 0.36 4.57 -10.11
CA GLY A 138 0.55 3.25 -10.69
C GLY A 138 2.00 2.82 -10.81
N GLY A 139 2.94 3.75 -10.71
CA GLY A 139 4.38 3.48 -10.55
C GLY A 139 5.01 2.60 -11.60
N GLU A 140 4.60 2.66 -12.85
CA GLU A 140 5.28 1.94 -13.91
C GLU A 140 6.76 2.31 -13.91
N GLY A 141 7.61 1.39 -13.48
CA GLY A 141 9.06 1.57 -13.37
C GLY A 141 9.57 2.05 -12.01
N THR A 142 8.70 2.29 -11.01
CA THR A 142 9.13 2.72 -9.65
C THR A 142 8.99 1.62 -8.59
N ARG A 143 8.49 0.48 -8.95
CA ARG A 143 8.39 -0.70 -8.07
C ARG A 143 9.18 -1.87 -8.61
#